data_bc0d193354e151672fd304525f858492
#
_entry.id   bc0d193354e151672fd304525f858492
#
_cell.length_a   1.000
_cell.length_b   1.000
_cell.length_c   1.000
_cell.angle_alpha   90.00
_cell.angle_beta   90.00
_cell.angle_gamma   90.00
#
_symmetry.space_group_name_H-M   'P 1'
#
loop_
_entity.id
_entity.type
_entity.pdbx_description
1 polymer ?
#
loop_
_entity_poly.entity_id
_entity_poly.type
_entity_poly.pdbx_seq_one_letter_code
_entity_poly.pdbx_strand_id
1 'polypeptide(L)'
;EPSICVFRILDVDTGEVKYKIRGKESHCAENGKYPFSISTEYLDKNPDYPEINSCGIYILDVENGKITLVATEEDILNMVREHGLTPNEHTASVSHVQLNPSATAVMMRLGVKKCPVFGALGCIDLDTKKTHMIADKPVHQLWFDDDTYMATRQFNQGRHIEMETSYIARFSKDGEELEVLGGI
;
A
#
# COMPACT_ATOMS: atom_id res chain seq x y z
N GLU A 1 -6.51 -13.82 20.69
CA GLU A 1 -5.40 -13.62 19.77
C GLU A 1 -5.89 -12.81 18.57
N PRO A 2 -5.15 -11.82 18.06
CA PRO A 2 -5.54 -11.15 16.85
C PRO A 2 -5.59 -12.19 15.71
N SER A 3 -6.61 -12.12 14.88
CA SER A 3 -6.75 -13.02 13.75
C SER A 3 -5.61 -12.77 12.77
N ILE A 4 -4.76 -13.77 12.58
CA ILE A 4 -3.66 -13.72 11.61
C ILE A 4 -4.26 -13.83 10.21
N CYS A 5 -4.11 -12.79 9.41
CA CYS A 5 -4.52 -12.84 8.01
C CYS A 5 -3.59 -13.77 7.21
N VAL A 6 -4.20 -14.61 6.41
CA VAL A 6 -3.50 -15.54 5.50
C VAL A 6 -4.09 -15.36 4.11
N PHE A 7 -3.29 -14.90 3.18
CA PHE A 7 -3.69 -14.94 1.78
C PHE A 7 -3.13 -16.17 1.07
N ARG A 8 -3.86 -16.64 0.07
CA ARG A 8 -3.50 -17.79 -0.75
C ARG A 8 -3.60 -17.41 -2.22
N ILE A 9 -2.61 -17.80 -2.97
CA ILE A 9 -2.63 -17.72 -4.43
C ILE A 9 -2.84 -19.13 -4.95
N LEU A 10 -3.90 -19.31 -5.71
CA LEU A 10 -4.29 -20.60 -6.24
C LEU A 10 -3.99 -20.66 -7.74
N ASP A 11 -3.68 -21.84 -8.19
CA ASP A 11 -3.73 -22.17 -9.61
C ASP A 11 -5.20 -22.25 -10.04
N VAL A 12 -5.58 -21.49 -11.05
CA VAL A 12 -6.98 -21.38 -11.48
C VAL A 12 -7.48 -22.66 -12.18
N ASP A 13 -6.59 -23.40 -12.80
CA ASP A 13 -6.95 -24.61 -13.56
C ASP A 13 -7.08 -25.83 -12.66
N THR A 14 -6.20 -25.94 -11.67
CA THR A 14 -6.15 -27.10 -10.76
C THR A 14 -6.81 -26.86 -9.40
N GLY A 15 -6.97 -25.59 -9.00
CA GLY A 15 -7.42 -25.20 -7.65
C GLY A 15 -6.38 -25.42 -6.56
N GLU A 16 -5.15 -25.80 -6.92
CA GLU A 16 -4.07 -26.01 -5.96
C GLU A 16 -3.55 -24.68 -5.41
N VAL A 17 -3.21 -24.68 -4.12
CA VAL A 17 -2.58 -23.51 -3.47
C VAL A 17 -1.09 -23.49 -3.84
N LYS A 18 -0.70 -22.53 -4.68
CA LYS A 18 0.71 -22.30 -5.04
C LYS A 18 1.48 -21.60 -3.92
N TYR A 19 0.89 -20.56 -3.33
CA TYR A 19 1.53 -19.77 -2.27
C TYR A 19 0.56 -19.53 -1.13
N LYS A 20 1.09 -19.58 0.10
CA LYS A 20 0.34 -19.32 1.32
C LYS A 20 1.20 -18.47 2.24
N ILE A 21 0.90 -17.19 2.33
CA ILE A 21 1.68 -16.21 3.08
C ILE A 21 0.81 -15.58 4.17
N ARG A 22 1.39 -15.36 5.34
CA ARG A 22 0.78 -14.62 6.44
C ARG A 22 1.27 -13.18 6.39
N GLY A 23 0.34 -12.25 6.19
CA GLY A 23 0.62 -10.83 6.02
C GLY A 23 -0.65 -10.07 5.73
N LYS A 24 -0.53 -8.79 5.43
CA LYS A 24 -1.65 -7.98 4.97
C LYS A 24 -1.70 -8.05 3.45
N GLU A 25 -2.84 -8.50 2.96
CA GLU A 25 -3.12 -8.70 1.54
C GLU A 25 -3.20 -7.39 0.76
N SER A 26 -3.04 -7.52 -0.54
CA SER A 26 -3.35 -6.50 -1.54
C SER A 26 -4.76 -6.71 -2.13
N HIS A 27 -5.23 -5.73 -2.88
CA HIS A 27 -6.49 -5.84 -3.61
C HIS A 27 -6.38 -6.65 -4.89
N CYS A 28 -5.24 -6.62 -5.58
CA CYS A 28 -5.05 -7.31 -6.86
C CYS A 28 -3.58 -7.63 -7.13
N ALA A 29 -3.36 -8.57 -8.03
CA ALA A 29 -2.07 -8.78 -8.68
C ALA A 29 -2.05 -8.03 -10.01
N GLU A 30 -0.90 -7.50 -10.37
CA GLU A 30 -0.68 -6.83 -11.65
C GLU A 30 0.54 -7.42 -12.34
N ASN A 31 0.42 -7.69 -13.63
CA ASN A 31 1.51 -8.23 -14.46
C ASN A 31 2.25 -9.42 -13.81
N GLY A 32 1.49 -10.39 -13.27
CA GLY A 32 2.04 -11.57 -12.59
C GLY A 32 2.71 -11.31 -11.24
N LYS A 33 2.60 -10.09 -10.70
CA LYS A 33 3.19 -9.69 -9.41
C LYS A 33 2.10 -9.39 -8.39
N TYR A 34 2.28 -9.88 -7.17
CA TYR A 34 1.35 -9.66 -6.07
C TYR A 34 2.04 -8.90 -4.94
N PRO A 35 1.64 -7.65 -4.66
CA PRO A 35 2.21 -6.87 -3.56
C PRO A 35 1.53 -7.24 -2.24
N PHE A 36 2.27 -7.17 -1.13
CA PHE A 36 1.75 -7.39 0.22
C PHE A 36 2.62 -6.68 1.25
N SER A 37 2.12 -6.54 2.46
CA SER A 37 2.91 -5.98 3.54
C SER A 37 3.04 -6.92 4.74
N ILE A 38 4.20 -6.85 5.38
CA ILE A 38 4.56 -7.58 6.59
C ILE A 38 4.74 -6.57 7.72
N SER A 39 3.99 -6.75 8.78
CA SER A 39 4.16 -6.04 10.04
C SER A 39 4.68 -6.99 11.13
N THR A 40 5.06 -6.46 12.27
CA THR A 40 5.75 -7.21 13.34
C THR A 40 5.03 -8.50 13.75
N GLU A 41 3.69 -8.52 13.75
CA GLU A 41 2.90 -9.70 14.09
C GLU A 41 3.01 -10.86 13.09
N TYR A 42 3.53 -10.61 11.88
CA TYR A 42 3.68 -11.61 10.81
C TYR A 42 5.12 -12.03 10.55
N LEU A 43 6.10 -11.33 11.12
CA LEU A 43 7.50 -11.45 10.74
C LEU A 43 8.03 -12.88 10.93
N ASP A 44 7.64 -13.57 12.01
CA ASP A 44 8.06 -14.93 12.35
C ASP A 44 7.04 -16.00 11.92
N LYS A 45 6.03 -15.65 11.12
CA LYS A 45 4.93 -16.53 10.74
C LYS A 45 5.07 -17.17 9.36
N ASN A 46 6.16 -16.87 8.66
CA ASN A 46 6.41 -17.32 7.29
C ASN A 46 7.71 -18.17 7.19
N PRO A 47 7.85 -19.29 7.91
CA PRO A 47 9.10 -20.05 7.93
C PRO A 47 9.50 -20.64 6.57
N ASP A 48 8.53 -20.82 5.68
CA ASP A 48 8.78 -21.35 4.33
C ASP A 48 9.32 -20.28 3.36
N TYR A 49 9.39 -19.01 3.79
CA TYR A 49 9.81 -17.86 2.99
C TYR A 49 10.89 -17.05 3.74
N PRO A 50 12.16 -17.51 3.71
CA PRO A 50 13.26 -16.87 4.43
C PRO A 50 13.56 -15.44 3.96
N GLU A 51 13.08 -15.05 2.76
CA GLU A 51 13.17 -13.69 2.25
C GLU A 51 12.32 -12.70 3.05
N ILE A 52 11.28 -13.18 3.76
CA ILE A 52 10.43 -12.39 4.65
C ILE A 52 11.11 -12.28 6.01
N ASN A 53 12.09 -11.40 6.12
CA ASN A 53 12.95 -11.24 7.31
C ASN A 53 12.89 -9.84 7.95
N SER A 54 12.06 -8.94 7.43
CA SER A 54 11.85 -7.60 7.98
C SER A 54 10.42 -7.13 7.81
N CYS A 55 9.99 -6.15 8.60
CA CYS A 55 8.75 -5.44 8.36
C CYS A 55 8.88 -4.55 7.14
N GLY A 56 7.85 -4.51 6.29
CA GLY A 56 7.90 -3.72 5.07
C GLY A 56 6.93 -4.18 3.99
N ILE A 57 7.19 -3.72 2.78
CA ILE A 57 6.42 -4.04 1.58
C ILE A 57 7.21 -5.04 0.74
N TYR A 58 6.52 -6.05 0.28
CA TYR A 58 7.07 -7.12 -0.55
C TYR A 58 6.26 -7.29 -1.83
N ILE A 59 6.91 -7.82 -2.85
CA ILE A 59 6.29 -8.26 -4.08
C ILE A 59 6.62 -9.74 -4.28
N LEU A 60 5.59 -10.55 -4.47
CA LEU A 60 5.70 -11.93 -4.94
C LEU A 60 5.53 -11.96 -6.45
N ASP A 61 6.52 -12.48 -7.16
CA ASP A 61 6.38 -12.90 -8.55
C ASP A 61 5.66 -14.25 -8.57
N VAL A 62 4.43 -14.26 -9.07
CA VAL A 62 3.55 -15.43 -9.00
C VAL A 62 4.02 -16.57 -9.93
N GLU A 63 4.77 -16.24 -10.97
CA GLU A 63 5.25 -17.23 -11.95
C GLU A 63 6.39 -18.08 -11.36
N ASN A 64 7.39 -17.44 -10.76
CA ASN A 64 8.60 -18.11 -10.30
C ASN A 64 8.73 -18.21 -8.76
N GLY A 65 7.80 -17.62 -8.01
CA GLY A 65 7.78 -17.64 -6.56
C GLY A 65 8.77 -16.71 -5.87
N LYS A 66 9.47 -15.87 -6.63
CA LYS A 66 10.44 -14.94 -6.06
C LYS A 66 9.75 -13.87 -5.23
N ILE A 67 10.16 -13.75 -3.97
CA ILE A 67 9.74 -12.68 -3.08
C ILE A 67 10.83 -11.61 -3.01
N THR A 68 10.46 -10.35 -3.20
CA THR A 68 11.38 -9.22 -3.20
C THR A 68 10.89 -8.16 -2.23
N LEU A 69 11.75 -7.74 -1.30
CA LEU A 69 11.51 -6.58 -0.43
C LEU A 69 11.61 -5.30 -1.27
N VAL A 70 10.56 -4.48 -1.22
CA VAL A 70 10.46 -3.19 -1.93
C VAL A 70 10.91 -2.04 -1.05
N ALA A 71 10.39 -2.01 0.16
CA ALA A 71 10.68 -0.98 1.15
C ALA A 71 10.57 -1.57 2.56
N THR A 72 11.51 -1.22 3.41
CA THR A 72 11.47 -1.54 4.84
C THR A 72 10.54 -0.58 5.58
N GLU A 73 10.21 -0.90 6.83
CA GLU A 73 9.50 0.05 7.72
C GLU A 73 10.27 1.37 7.87
N GLU A 74 11.59 1.32 7.94
CA GLU A 74 12.42 2.52 8.06
C GLU A 74 12.40 3.37 6.78
N ASP A 75 12.37 2.76 5.60
CA ASP A 75 12.20 3.49 4.33
C ASP A 75 10.88 4.25 4.31
N ILE A 76 9.80 3.62 4.82
CA ILE A 76 8.48 4.25 4.93
C ILE A 76 8.49 5.39 5.93
N LEU A 77 9.15 5.24 7.07
CA LEU A 77 9.32 6.30 8.06
C LEU A 77 10.15 7.47 7.51
N ASN A 78 11.18 7.18 6.72
CA ASN A 78 11.98 8.20 6.05
C ASN A 78 11.15 8.97 5.02
N MET A 79 10.34 8.31 4.23
CA MET A 79 9.40 8.98 3.33
C MET A 79 8.49 9.97 4.08
N VAL A 80 7.98 9.59 5.24
CA VAL A 80 7.16 10.48 6.10
C VAL A 80 7.96 11.67 6.59
N ARG A 81 9.22 11.48 7.00
CA ARG A 81 10.12 12.56 7.46
C ARG A 81 10.49 13.53 6.35
N GLU A 82 10.77 13.03 5.15
CA GLU A 82 11.10 13.83 3.97
C GLU A 82 9.96 14.78 3.58
N HIS A 83 8.72 14.42 3.90
CA HIS A 83 7.56 15.28 3.72
C HIS A 83 7.27 16.20 4.92
N GLY A 84 8.27 16.42 5.79
CA GLY A 84 8.22 17.37 6.88
C GLY A 84 7.37 16.93 8.08
N LEU A 85 7.05 15.64 8.16
CA LEU A 85 6.25 15.06 9.22
C LEU A 85 7.16 14.28 10.18
N THR A 86 6.96 14.48 11.47
CA THR A 86 7.75 13.80 12.50
C THR A 86 6.91 12.64 13.06
N PRO A 87 7.24 11.39 12.74
CA PRO A 87 6.61 10.24 13.38
C PRO A 87 7.04 10.20 14.86
N ASN A 88 6.08 10.29 15.76
CA ASN A 88 6.34 10.29 17.20
C ASN A 88 6.64 8.90 17.77
N GLU A 89 6.45 7.84 17.02
CA GLU A 89 6.69 6.45 17.39
C GLU A 89 7.12 5.62 16.18
N HIS A 90 7.91 4.60 16.47
CA HIS A 90 8.70 3.81 15.53
C HIS A 90 7.92 2.74 14.75
N THR A 91 6.61 2.86 14.58
CA THR A 91 5.83 1.86 13.84
C THR A 91 5.05 2.50 12.71
N ALA A 92 5.46 2.21 11.49
CA ALA A 92 4.64 2.44 10.31
C ALA A 92 3.71 1.24 10.12
N SER A 93 2.43 1.51 9.96
CA SER A 93 1.47 0.51 9.49
C SER A 93 1.16 0.78 8.03
N VAL A 94 1.33 -0.25 7.20
CA VAL A 94 1.04 -0.20 5.77
C VAL A 94 -0.12 -1.13 5.47
N SER A 95 -1.04 -0.66 4.65
CA SER A 95 -2.17 -1.46 4.17
C SER A 95 -2.58 -1.01 2.76
N HIS A 96 -3.48 -1.76 2.13
CA HIS A 96 -4.00 -1.44 0.79
C HIS A 96 -2.88 -1.20 -0.22
N VAL A 97 -1.88 -2.08 -0.19
CA VAL A 97 -0.76 -2.03 -1.13
C VAL A 97 -1.27 -2.40 -2.52
N GLN A 98 -0.94 -1.61 -3.54
CA GLN A 98 -1.38 -1.82 -4.92
C GLN A 98 -0.24 -1.52 -5.88
N LEU A 99 -0.07 -2.36 -6.90
CA LEU A 99 0.79 -2.05 -8.04
C LEU A 99 0.01 -1.29 -9.11
N ASN A 100 0.69 -0.40 -9.84
CA ASN A 100 0.16 0.13 -11.10
C ASN A 100 0.13 -0.98 -12.17
N PRO A 101 -0.62 -0.82 -13.27
CA PRO A 101 -0.81 -1.87 -14.28
C PRO A 101 0.49 -2.48 -14.83
N SER A 102 1.53 -1.68 -15.04
CA SER A 102 2.84 -2.17 -15.50
C SER A 102 3.72 -2.76 -14.40
N ALA A 103 3.28 -2.69 -13.14
CA ALA A 103 4.04 -3.10 -11.96
C ALA A 103 5.40 -2.40 -11.81
N THR A 104 5.45 -1.11 -12.13
CA THR A 104 6.63 -0.22 -11.98
C THR A 104 6.53 0.72 -10.80
N ALA A 105 5.35 0.86 -10.19
CA ALA A 105 5.14 1.64 -8.98
C ALA A 105 4.22 0.92 -8.00
N VAL A 106 4.45 1.14 -6.70
CA VAL A 106 3.60 0.64 -5.64
C VAL A 106 2.99 1.80 -4.86
N MET A 107 1.69 1.77 -4.70
CA MET A 107 0.94 2.68 -3.86
C MET A 107 0.47 1.97 -2.60
N MET A 108 0.47 2.68 -1.48
CA MET A 108 0.07 2.13 -0.18
C MET A 108 -0.66 3.15 0.67
N ARG A 109 -1.52 2.67 1.55
CA ARG A 109 -2.09 3.49 2.60
C ARG A 109 -1.20 3.46 3.83
N LEU A 110 -0.82 4.64 4.30
CA LEU A 110 0.05 4.82 5.46
C LEU A 110 -0.77 5.00 6.73
N GLY A 111 -0.38 4.28 7.78
CA GLY A 111 -0.84 4.51 9.13
C GLY A 111 0.40 4.62 10.03
N VAL A 112 0.74 5.81 10.44
CA VAL A 112 1.81 6.05 11.43
C VAL A 112 1.15 6.49 12.72
N LYS A 113 1.32 5.71 13.80
CA LYS A 113 0.70 6.01 15.09
C LYS A 113 1.06 7.40 15.57
N LYS A 114 0.05 8.14 16.04
CA LYS A 114 0.20 9.50 16.58
C LYS A 114 0.80 10.53 15.60
N CYS A 115 0.82 10.20 14.31
CA CYS A 115 1.26 11.12 13.27
C CYS A 115 0.03 11.71 12.55
N PRO A 116 0.05 13.00 12.15
CA PRO A 116 -1.03 13.62 11.37
C PRO A 116 -1.33 12.95 10.04
N VAL A 117 -0.39 12.18 9.51
CA VAL A 117 -0.50 11.45 8.23
C VAL A 117 -1.25 10.11 8.32
N PHE A 118 -1.90 9.83 9.44
CA PHE A 118 -2.69 8.59 9.53
C PHE A 118 -3.71 8.53 8.39
N GLY A 119 -3.56 7.53 7.53
CA GLY A 119 -4.41 7.33 6.36
C GLY A 119 -3.97 8.08 5.09
N ALA A 120 -2.81 8.73 5.07
CA ALA A 120 -2.24 9.26 3.84
C ALA A 120 -1.89 8.14 2.84
N LEU A 121 -1.78 8.49 1.58
CA LEU A 121 -1.21 7.61 0.57
C LEU A 121 0.28 7.88 0.42
N GLY A 122 1.04 6.80 0.25
CA GLY A 122 2.42 6.83 -0.22
C GLY A 122 2.52 6.14 -1.57
N CYS A 123 3.44 6.57 -2.40
CA CYS A 123 3.79 5.93 -3.66
C CYS A 123 5.30 5.80 -3.75
N ILE A 124 5.78 4.64 -4.22
CA ILE A 124 7.19 4.35 -4.46
C ILE A 124 7.34 3.90 -5.91
N ASP A 125 8.12 4.61 -6.68
CA ASP A 125 8.59 4.15 -7.99
C ASP A 125 9.64 3.05 -7.78
N LEU A 126 9.43 1.89 -8.41
CA LEU A 126 10.23 0.70 -8.14
C LEU A 126 11.62 0.76 -8.77
N ASP A 127 11.78 1.49 -9.86
CA ASP A 127 13.04 1.62 -10.58
C ASP A 127 13.91 2.70 -9.97
N THR A 128 13.37 3.89 -9.76
CA THR A 128 14.11 5.06 -9.27
C THR A 128 14.17 5.15 -7.75
N LYS A 129 13.31 4.38 -7.06
CA LYS A 129 13.08 4.46 -5.59
C LYS A 129 12.57 5.82 -5.11
N LYS A 130 12.12 6.65 -6.03
CA LYS A 130 11.52 7.93 -5.69
C LYS A 130 10.21 7.73 -4.95
N THR A 131 10.03 8.48 -3.88
CA THR A 131 8.85 8.40 -3.02
C THR A 131 8.00 9.65 -3.12
N HIS A 132 6.70 9.47 -3.05
CA HIS A 132 5.72 10.55 -2.99
C HIS A 132 4.71 10.26 -1.89
N MET A 133 4.27 11.30 -1.19
CA MET A 133 3.26 11.17 -0.16
C MET A 133 2.17 12.22 -0.34
N ILE A 134 0.92 11.79 -0.23
CA ILE A 134 -0.25 12.65 -0.26
C ILE A 134 -0.79 12.77 1.17
N ALA A 135 -0.70 13.95 1.75
CA ALA A 135 -1.05 14.17 3.14
C ALA A 135 -2.57 14.22 3.42
N ASP A 136 -3.40 14.45 2.43
CA ASP A 136 -4.82 14.78 2.59
C ASP A 136 -5.77 13.57 2.76
N LYS A 137 -5.28 12.46 3.27
CA LYS A 137 -6.09 11.29 3.63
C LYS A 137 -7.09 10.82 2.55
N PRO A 138 -6.70 10.66 1.30
CA PRO A 138 -7.58 10.08 0.32
C PRO A 138 -7.89 8.63 0.70
N VAL A 139 -9.10 8.16 0.36
CA VAL A 139 -9.55 6.79 0.62
C VAL A 139 -10.05 6.15 -0.66
N HIS A 140 -10.20 4.82 -0.64
CA HIS A 140 -10.69 4.05 -1.79
C HIS A 140 -9.86 4.30 -3.05
N GLN A 141 -8.54 4.30 -2.90
CA GLN A 141 -7.62 4.50 -4.01
C GLN A 141 -7.60 3.30 -4.96
N LEU A 142 -7.48 3.58 -6.24
CA LEU A 142 -7.31 2.60 -7.30
C LEU A 142 -6.48 3.22 -8.43
N TRP A 143 -5.50 2.49 -8.95
CA TRP A 143 -4.79 2.90 -10.14
C TRP A 143 -5.75 2.98 -11.34
N PHE A 144 -5.65 4.06 -12.10
CA PHE A 144 -6.38 4.26 -13.35
C PHE A 144 -5.52 3.84 -14.56
N ASP A 145 -4.26 4.21 -14.52
CA ASP A 145 -3.21 3.83 -15.46
C ASP A 145 -1.85 3.83 -14.74
N ASP A 146 -0.73 3.77 -15.47
CA ASP A 146 0.60 3.72 -14.86
C ASP A 146 1.04 5.00 -14.15
N ASP A 147 0.45 6.12 -14.51
CA ASP A 147 0.85 7.44 -14.02
C ASP A 147 -0.21 8.15 -13.18
N THR A 148 -1.44 7.61 -13.17
CA THR A 148 -2.55 8.25 -12.46
C THR A 148 -3.37 7.25 -11.63
N TYR A 149 -3.97 7.74 -10.56
CA TYR A 149 -4.91 6.97 -9.75
C TYR A 149 -6.14 7.80 -9.41
N MET A 150 -7.22 7.12 -9.06
CA MET A 150 -8.44 7.70 -8.51
C MET A 150 -8.51 7.48 -7.02
N ALA A 151 -9.02 8.45 -6.30
CA ALA A 151 -9.32 8.32 -4.88
C ALA A 151 -10.47 9.22 -4.48
N THR A 152 -11.15 8.86 -3.39
CA THR A 152 -12.12 9.75 -2.75
C THR A 152 -11.37 10.71 -1.84
N ARG A 153 -11.53 12.01 -2.08
CA ARG A 153 -11.00 13.06 -1.20
C ARG A 153 -12.07 13.52 -0.22
N GLN A 154 -11.66 13.70 1.03
CA GLN A 154 -12.55 14.13 2.13
C GLN A 154 -12.11 15.50 2.64
N PHE A 155 -13.01 16.47 2.63
CA PHE A 155 -12.70 17.84 3.05
C PHE A 155 -12.64 18.03 4.56
N ASN A 156 -13.37 17.25 5.34
CA ASN A 156 -13.44 17.46 6.77
C ASN A 156 -12.53 16.49 7.53
N GLN A 157 -11.54 17.04 8.21
CA GLN A 157 -10.66 16.34 9.15
C GLN A 157 -11.34 15.99 10.49
N GLY A 158 -12.67 16.22 10.61
CA GLY A 158 -13.46 15.85 11.78
C GLY A 158 -13.76 14.36 11.87
N ARG A 159 -14.16 13.91 13.07
CA ARG A 159 -14.50 12.50 13.34
C ARG A 159 -15.79 12.02 12.64
N HIS A 160 -16.54 12.93 12.03
CA HIS A 160 -17.72 12.65 11.23
C HIS A 160 -17.49 13.15 9.82
N ILE A 161 -17.47 12.20 8.89
CA ILE A 161 -17.45 12.46 7.45
C ILE A 161 -18.87 12.90 7.10
N GLU A 162 -19.06 14.17 6.82
CA GLU A 162 -20.25 14.61 6.13
C GLU A 162 -20.10 14.21 4.67
N MET A 163 -20.88 13.25 4.22
CA MET A 163 -20.84 12.70 2.85
C MET A 163 -20.98 13.79 1.77
N GLU A 164 -21.63 14.89 2.11
CA GLU A 164 -21.82 16.07 1.25
C GLU A 164 -20.52 16.81 0.88
N THR A 165 -19.40 16.49 1.55
CA THR A 165 -18.11 17.15 1.31
C THR A 165 -17.05 16.24 0.68
N SER A 166 -17.45 15.07 0.25
CA SER A 166 -16.55 14.11 -0.40
C SER A 166 -16.69 14.18 -1.92
N TYR A 167 -15.58 14.00 -2.62
CA TYR A 167 -15.59 13.89 -4.08
C TYR A 167 -14.57 12.86 -4.56
N ILE A 168 -14.79 12.33 -5.74
CA ILE A 168 -13.84 11.45 -6.43
C ILE A 168 -13.01 12.31 -7.37
N ALA A 169 -11.69 12.18 -7.29
CA ALA A 169 -10.76 12.86 -8.18
C ALA A 169 -9.71 11.90 -8.72
N ARG A 170 -9.15 12.28 -9.85
CA ARG A 170 -7.96 11.67 -10.44
C ARG A 170 -6.73 12.47 -10.05
N PHE A 171 -5.70 11.76 -9.65
CA PHE A 171 -4.43 12.31 -9.20
C PHE A 171 -3.30 11.75 -10.04
N SER A 172 -2.25 12.52 -10.23
CA SER A 172 -0.97 12.00 -10.71
C SER A 172 -0.33 11.11 -9.65
N LYS A 173 0.58 10.23 -10.03
CA LYS A 173 1.37 9.43 -9.08
C LYS A 173 2.18 10.29 -8.11
N ASP A 174 2.45 11.53 -8.47
CA ASP A 174 3.15 12.53 -7.65
C ASP A 174 2.21 13.27 -6.67
N GLY A 175 0.90 13.00 -6.72
CA GLY A 175 -0.09 13.53 -5.80
C GLY A 175 -0.77 14.82 -6.23
N GLU A 176 -0.54 15.29 -7.45
CA GLU A 176 -1.24 16.44 -8.01
C GLU A 176 -2.68 16.04 -8.41
N GLU A 177 -3.66 16.81 -7.96
CA GLU A 177 -5.05 16.63 -8.39
C GLU A 177 -5.22 17.13 -9.82
N LEU A 178 -5.55 16.22 -10.72
CA LEU A 178 -5.68 16.51 -12.16
C LEU A 178 -7.11 16.85 -12.57
N GLU A 179 -8.10 16.14 -11.98
CA GLU A 179 -9.48 16.25 -12.41
C GLU A 179 -10.44 15.80 -11.30
N VAL A 180 -11.50 16.53 -11.08
CA VAL A 180 -12.64 16.14 -10.24
C VAL A 180 -13.64 15.38 -11.11
N LEU A 181 -13.88 14.10 -10.77
CA LEU A 181 -14.75 13.22 -11.55
C LEU A 181 -16.21 13.27 -11.10
N GLY A 182 -16.46 13.64 -9.84
CA GLY A 182 -17.80 13.79 -9.29
C GLY A 182 -17.83 13.97 -7.78
N GLY A 183 -18.90 14.58 -7.27
CA GLY A 183 -19.19 14.67 -5.85
C GLY A 183 -20.14 13.57 -5.39
N ILE A 184 -20.02 13.18 -4.12
CA ILE A 184 -20.91 12.23 -3.44
C ILE A 184 -21.78 13.01 -2.45
#